data_c8a7333b2950a4b1393a25278c1bf056
#
_entry.id   c8a7333b2950a4b1393a25278c1bf056
#
_cell.length_a   1.000
_cell.length_b   1.000
_cell.length_c   1.000
_cell.angle_alpha   90.00
_cell.angle_beta   90.00
_cell.angle_gamma   90.00
#
_symmetry.space_group_name_H-M   'P 1'
#
loop_
_entity.id
_entity.type
_entity.pdbx_description
1 polymer ?
#
loop_
_entity_poly.entity_id
_entity_poly.type
_entity_poly.pdbx_seq_one_letter_code
_entity_poly.pdbx_strand_id
1 'polypeptide(L)'
;MDLAYRDITYCKNVGAKRADILRKELSVNTALELLVKCPPYKYIDRSRFYKIAELDDEDTYVQIVGEVTEWHTIGIGKAQRLSATFFDGTHQCELVWFQGVKYVKLQRNVPYLLFGKPSRFNHIYNFVHPELTPMSKVTPEMTQGLEPYYNTTETMK
;
A
#
# COMPACT_ATOMS: atom_id res chain seq x y z
N MET A 1 -3.50 35.99 -2.66
CA MET A 1 -3.40 35.06 -3.82
C MET A 1 -4.08 33.77 -3.45
N ASP A 2 -5.11 33.42 -4.20
CA ASP A 2 -5.90 32.23 -3.91
C ASP A 2 -5.01 30.98 -4.11
N LEU A 3 -4.94 30.10 -3.11
CA LEU A 3 -4.13 28.88 -3.15
C LEU A 3 -4.49 27.96 -4.34
N ALA A 4 -5.74 28.03 -4.81
CA ALA A 4 -6.24 27.24 -5.92
C ALA A 4 -5.52 27.55 -7.26
N TYR A 5 -5.20 28.80 -7.49
CA TYR A 5 -4.54 29.29 -8.72
C TYR A 5 -3.01 29.35 -8.62
N ARG A 6 -2.47 28.84 -7.51
CA ARG A 6 -1.03 28.78 -7.31
C ARG A 6 -0.40 27.81 -8.31
N ASP A 7 0.74 28.20 -8.87
CA ASP A 7 1.52 27.31 -9.76
C ASP A 7 1.86 25.99 -9.07
N ILE A 8 1.72 24.91 -9.80
CA ILE A 8 1.88 23.52 -9.32
C ILE A 8 3.26 23.27 -8.68
N THR A 9 4.30 23.99 -9.11
CA THR A 9 5.66 23.87 -8.56
C THR A 9 5.72 24.16 -7.06
N TYR A 10 4.84 25.02 -6.57
CA TYR A 10 4.78 25.43 -5.16
C TYR A 10 3.89 24.53 -4.29
N CYS A 11 3.30 23.49 -4.86
CA CYS A 11 2.58 22.50 -4.08
C CYS A 11 3.55 21.64 -3.27
N LYS A 12 3.13 21.28 -2.05
CA LYS A 12 3.94 20.45 -1.15
C LYS A 12 4.34 19.14 -1.87
N ASN A 13 5.62 18.81 -1.82
CA ASN A 13 6.22 17.60 -2.42
C ASN A 13 6.23 17.54 -3.95
N VAL A 14 5.85 18.59 -4.68
CA VAL A 14 5.90 18.59 -6.13
C VAL A 14 7.30 18.97 -6.64
N GLY A 15 7.78 20.19 -6.38
CA GLY A 15 9.06 20.66 -6.89
C GLY A 15 9.12 20.75 -8.43
N ALA A 16 10.23 21.28 -8.97
CA ALA A 16 10.36 21.56 -10.42
C ALA A 16 10.23 20.32 -11.30
N LYS A 17 10.93 19.24 -10.98
CA LYS A 17 10.93 18.01 -11.80
C LYS A 17 9.55 17.38 -11.94
N ARG A 18 8.82 17.26 -10.82
CA ARG A 18 7.46 16.71 -10.83
C ARG A 18 6.48 17.66 -11.51
N ALA A 19 6.64 18.97 -11.32
CA ALA A 19 5.82 19.96 -12.00
C ALA A 19 5.96 19.86 -13.52
N ASP A 20 7.18 19.66 -14.05
CA ASP A 20 7.42 19.48 -15.47
C ASP A 20 6.74 18.21 -16.03
N ILE A 21 6.76 17.12 -15.28
CA ILE A 21 6.05 15.89 -15.65
C ILE A 21 4.54 16.12 -15.67
N LEU A 22 3.98 16.73 -14.63
CA LEU A 22 2.55 17.05 -14.54
C LEU A 22 2.08 17.96 -15.68
N ARG A 23 2.89 18.94 -16.06
CA ARG A 23 2.60 19.81 -17.21
C ARG A 23 2.62 19.06 -18.53
N LYS A 24 3.62 18.22 -18.75
CA LYS A 24 3.80 17.47 -20.00
C LYS A 24 2.77 16.35 -20.18
N GLU A 25 2.54 15.55 -19.16
CA GLU A 25 1.73 14.34 -19.27
C GLU A 25 0.24 14.60 -19.00
N LEU A 26 -0.09 15.53 -18.08
CA LEU A 26 -1.46 15.79 -17.65
C LEU A 26 -1.97 17.19 -17.99
N SER A 27 -1.13 18.06 -18.59
CA SER A 27 -1.46 19.46 -18.87
C SER A 27 -1.96 20.23 -17.64
N VAL A 28 -1.31 20.00 -16.49
CA VAL A 28 -1.65 20.59 -15.19
C VAL A 28 -0.63 21.66 -14.86
N ASN A 29 -1.09 22.90 -14.62
CA ASN A 29 -0.26 24.06 -14.29
C ASN A 29 -0.52 24.60 -12.88
N THR A 30 -1.72 24.41 -12.35
CA THR A 30 -2.14 24.95 -11.05
C THR A 30 -2.65 23.85 -10.11
N ALA A 31 -2.73 24.17 -8.82
CA ALA A 31 -3.29 23.26 -7.81
C ALA A 31 -4.76 22.92 -8.13
N LEU A 32 -5.55 23.89 -8.58
CA LEU A 32 -6.94 23.67 -8.99
C LEU A 32 -7.05 22.70 -10.17
N GLU A 33 -6.22 22.88 -11.19
CA GLU A 33 -6.21 21.98 -12.36
C GLU A 33 -5.84 20.55 -11.95
N LEU A 34 -4.92 20.35 -10.99
CA LEU A 34 -4.59 19.03 -10.46
C LEU A 34 -5.80 18.36 -9.81
N LEU A 35 -6.53 19.09 -8.97
CA LEU A 35 -7.72 18.56 -8.29
C LEU A 35 -8.85 18.21 -9.28
N VAL A 36 -9.04 19.01 -10.32
CA VAL A 36 -10.13 18.82 -11.29
C VAL A 36 -9.80 17.75 -12.33
N LYS A 37 -8.57 17.74 -12.85
CA LYS A 37 -8.16 16.82 -13.92
C LYS A 37 -7.69 15.46 -13.42
N CYS A 38 -7.26 15.37 -12.17
CA CYS A 38 -6.73 14.15 -11.58
C CYS A 38 -7.53 13.72 -10.34
N PRO A 39 -8.83 13.45 -10.46
CA PRO A 39 -9.59 12.91 -9.33
C PRO A 39 -9.11 11.50 -9.00
N PRO A 40 -9.25 11.05 -7.75
CA PRO A 40 -8.97 9.66 -7.42
C PRO A 40 -9.96 8.75 -8.18
N TYR A 41 -9.44 7.69 -8.76
CA TYR A 41 -10.28 6.72 -9.46
C TYR A 41 -10.89 5.67 -8.52
N LYS A 42 -10.36 5.56 -7.31
CA LYS A 42 -10.77 4.59 -6.29
C LYS A 42 -10.50 5.13 -4.89
N TYR A 43 -11.38 4.76 -3.97
CA TYR A 43 -11.17 4.94 -2.54
C TYR A 43 -11.11 3.58 -1.86
N ILE A 44 -10.21 3.42 -0.92
CA ILE A 44 -10.09 2.21 -0.09
C ILE A 44 -10.42 2.61 1.34
N ASP A 45 -11.36 1.91 1.94
CA ASP A 45 -11.73 2.11 3.33
C ASP A 45 -10.71 1.41 4.25
N ARG A 46 -9.99 2.20 5.03
CA ARG A 46 -9.04 1.73 6.04
C ARG A 46 -9.61 1.78 7.47
N SER A 47 -10.92 1.96 7.63
CA SER A 47 -11.53 1.97 8.97
C SER A 47 -11.91 0.58 9.47
N ARG A 48 -12.06 -0.40 8.57
CA ARG A 48 -12.46 -1.77 8.91
C ARG A 48 -11.27 -2.69 9.06
N PHE A 49 -11.26 -3.42 10.18
CA PHE A 49 -10.34 -4.53 10.43
C PHE A 49 -11.04 -5.86 10.13
N TYR A 50 -10.32 -6.74 9.47
CA TYR A 50 -10.79 -8.07 9.09
C TYR A 50 -10.05 -9.13 9.90
N LYS A 51 -10.65 -10.31 9.97
CA LYS A 51 -9.97 -11.56 10.33
C LYS A 51 -9.73 -12.37 9.06
N ILE A 52 -8.69 -13.21 9.05
CA ILE A 52 -8.39 -14.07 7.89
C ILE A 52 -9.57 -14.98 7.56
N ALA A 53 -10.32 -15.43 8.59
CA ALA A 53 -11.52 -16.24 8.42
C ALA A 53 -12.69 -15.52 7.73
N GLU A 54 -12.71 -14.19 7.74
CA GLU A 54 -13.77 -13.35 7.15
C GLU A 54 -13.47 -12.92 5.72
N LEU A 55 -12.29 -13.28 5.18
CA LEU A 55 -11.86 -12.89 3.84
C LEU A 55 -12.72 -13.57 2.78
N ASP A 56 -13.04 -12.81 1.74
CA ASP A 56 -13.72 -13.27 0.53
C ASP A 56 -12.82 -13.07 -0.69
N ASP A 57 -13.05 -13.88 -1.73
CA ASP A 57 -12.31 -13.80 -3.00
C ASP A 57 -12.60 -12.48 -3.76
N GLU A 58 -13.70 -11.79 -3.42
CA GLU A 58 -14.09 -10.48 -3.96
C GLU A 58 -13.44 -9.30 -3.23
N ASP A 59 -12.80 -9.51 -2.08
CA ASP A 59 -12.17 -8.45 -1.31
C ASP A 59 -11.08 -7.73 -2.14
N THR A 60 -11.10 -6.41 -2.09
CA THR A 60 -10.12 -5.60 -2.82
C THR A 60 -8.87 -5.34 -2.01
N TYR A 61 -9.02 -4.65 -0.87
CA TYR A 61 -7.96 -4.39 0.09
C TYR A 61 -8.52 -4.52 1.50
N VAL A 62 -7.75 -5.15 2.35
CA VAL A 62 -8.15 -5.42 3.74
C VAL A 62 -7.04 -5.04 4.70
N GLN A 63 -7.42 -4.77 5.96
CA GLN A 63 -6.50 -4.60 7.07
C GLN A 63 -6.70 -5.71 8.09
N ILE A 64 -5.59 -6.33 8.51
CA ILE A 64 -5.59 -7.43 9.47
C ILE A 64 -4.51 -7.17 10.51
N VAL A 65 -4.83 -7.35 11.78
CA VAL A 65 -3.85 -7.30 12.87
C VAL A 65 -3.43 -8.72 13.23
N GLY A 66 -2.13 -8.96 13.30
CA GLY A 66 -1.59 -10.28 13.63
C GLY A 66 -0.08 -10.26 13.79
N GLU A 67 0.52 -11.42 13.77
CA GLU A 67 1.96 -11.62 13.99
C GLU A 67 2.57 -12.46 12.88
N VAL A 68 3.85 -12.21 12.58
CA VAL A 68 4.64 -13.08 11.70
C VAL A 68 5.24 -14.20 12.53
N THR A 69 4.86 -15.44 12.24
CA THR A 69 5.33 -16.61 12.97
C THR A 69 6.60 -17.20 12.38
N GLU A 70 6.66 -17.29 11.06
CA GLU A 70 7.79 -17.87 10.34
C GLU A 70 8.05 -17.10 9.04
N TRP A 71 9.29 -17.11 8.58
CA TRP A 71 9.65 -16.62 7.26
C TRP A 71 10.90 -17.31 6.74
N HIS A 72 10.98 -17.41 5.43
CA HIS A 72 12.13 -17.98 4.74
C HIS A 72 12.32 -17.30 3.40
N THR A 73 13.56 -17.26 2.96
CA THR A 73 13.94 -16.71 1.68
C THR A 73 14.23 -17.85 0.72
N ILE A 74 13.60 -17.82 -0.45
CA ILE A 74 13.74 -18.82 -1.50
C ILE A 74 14.40 -18.18 -2.71
N GLY A 75 15.37 -18.88 -3.32
CA GLY A 75 16.07 -18.41 -4.51
C GLY A 75 17.33 -17.61 -4.20
N ILE A 76 18.05 -17.22 -5.25
CA ILE A 76 19.32 -16.51 -5.17
C ILE A 76 19.31 -15.31 -6.12
N GLY A 77 19.93 -14.21 -5.70
CA GLY A 77 20.10 -13.01 -6.51
C GLY A 77 18.76 -12.32 -6.86
N LYS A 78 18.55 -12.05 -8.14
CA LYS A 78 17.34 -11.34 -8.63
C LYS A 78 16.04 -12.18 -8.56
N ALA A 79 16.17 -13.50 -8.50
CA ALA A 79 15.03 -14.43 -8.37
C ALA A 79 14.68 -14.76 -6.91
N GLN A 80 15.26 -14.01 -5.96
CA GLN A 80 14.99 -14.19 -4.55
C GLN A 80 13.58 -13.72 -4.18
N ARG A 81 12.86 -14.56 -3.45
CA ARG A 81 11.56 -14.20 -2.86
C ARG A 81 11.56 -14.46 -1.36
N LEU A 82 10.88 -13.63 -0.62
CA LEU A 82 10.62 -13.81 0.80
C LEU A 82 9.18 -14.32 0.95
N SER A 83 9.01 -15.42 1.64
CA SER A 83 7.71 -15.95 2.07
C SER A 83 7.64 -15.91 3.58
N ALA A 84 6.53 -15.44 4.13
CA ALA A 84 6.28 -15.38 5.55
C ALA A 84 4.88 -15.86 5.90
N THR A 85 4.73 -16.54 7.03
CA THR A 85 3.45 -16.96 7.58
C THR A 85 2.97 -15.90 8.57
N PHE A 86 1.74 -15.41 8.34
CA PHE A 86 1.09 -14.42 9.18
C PHE A 86 -0.13 -15.05 9.87
N PHE A 87 -0.26 -14.81 11.18
CA PHE A 87 -1.28 -15.38 12.04
C PHE A 87 -2.07 -14.28 12.75
N ASP A 88 -3.39 -14.29 12.62
CA ASP A 88 -4.29 -13.29 13.22
C ASP A 88 -4.89 -13.69 14.57
N GLY A 89 -4.36 -14.75 15.17
CA GLY A 89 -4.88 -15.36 16.41
C GLY A 89 -5.86 -16.50 16.15
N THR A 90 -6.36 -16.68 14.92
CA THR A 90 -7.33 -17.73 14.55
C THR A 90 -6.92 -18.52 13.32
N HIS A 91 -6.50 -17.85 12.26
CA HIS A 91 -6.13 -18.43 10.98
C HIS A 91 -4.78 -17.90 10.49
N GLN A 92 -4.23 -18.57 9.48
CA GLN A 92 -2.96 -18.21 8.87
C GLN A 92 -3.13 -17.81 7.41
N CYS A 93 -2.30 -16.88 6.95
CA CYS A 93 -2.15 -16.55 5.53
C CYS A 93 -0.66 -16.42 5.18
N GLU A 94 -0.35 -16.43 3.90
CA GLU A 94 1.01 -16.29 3.40
C GLU A 94 1.25 -14.87 2.91
N LEU A 95 2.38 -14.29 3.26
CA LEU A 95 2.85 -13.01 2.76
C LEU A 95 4.04 -13.26 1.84
N VAL A 96 4.04 -12.70 0.62
CA VAL A 96 5.07 -12.96 -0.38
C VAL A 96 5.63 -11.64 -0.95
N TRP A 97 6.96 -11.53 -0.95
CA TRP A 97 7.67 -10.43 -1.61
C TRP A 97 8.64 -11.01 -2.65
N PHE A 98 8.47 -10.60 -3.90
CA PHE A 98 9.36 -10.94 -5.02
C PHE A 98 10.43 -9.89 -5.28
N GLN A 99 10.22 -8.66 -4.76
CA GLN A 99 11.13 -7.54 -4.93
C GLN A 99 11.37 -6.85 -3.59
N GLY A 100 12.52 -6.20 -3.46
CA GLY A 100 12.83 -5.44 -2.26
C GLY A 100 13.00 -6.28 -0.99
N VAL A 101 13.23 -7.58 -1.11
CA VAL A 101 13.35 -8.55 0.01
C VAL A 101 14.31 -8.05 1.09
N LYS A 102 15.43 -7.44 0.69
CA LYS A 102 16.44 -6.90 1.62
C LYS A 102 15.96 -5.74 2.49
N TYR A 103 14.86 -5.09 2.11
CA TYR A 103 14.29 -3.98 2.87
C TYR A 103 13.18 -4.43 3.83
N VAL A 104 12.66 -5.64 3.66
CA VAL A 104 11.63 -6.20 4.53
C VAL A 104 12.30 -6.72 5.81
N LYS A 105 12.01 -6.07 6.93
CA LYS A 105 12.53 -6.45 8.25
C LYS A 105 11.40 -7.04 9.09
N LEU A 106 11.41 -8.36 9.25
CA LEU A 106 10.44 -9.09 10.04
C LEU A 106 11.00 -9.37 11.45
N GLN A 107 10.13 -9.34 12.45
CA GLN A 107 10.46 -9.65 13.83
C GLN A 107 9.39 -10.60 14.40
N ARG A 108 9.81 -11.56 15.21
CA ARG A 108 8.89 -12.46 15.94
C ARG A 108 8.31 -11.74 17.15
N ASN A 109 7.12 -12.16 17.56
CA ASN A 109 6.42 -11.63 18.73
C ASN A 109 6.19 -10.11 18.68
N VAL A 110 6.06 -9.58 17.48
CA VAL A 110 5.70 -8.17 17.26
C VAL A 110 4.36 -8.16 16.54
N PRO A 111 3.34 -7.48 17.07
CA PRO A 111 2.09 -7.31 16.35
C PRO A 111 2.27 -6.33 15.18
N TYR A 112 1.74 -6.72 14.04
CA TYR A 112 1.77 -5.95 12.80
C TYR A 112 0.36 -5.64 12.31
N LEU A 113 0.22 -4.49 11.68
CA LEU A 113 -0.88 -4.17 10.80
C LEU A 113 -0.49 -4.60 9.39
N LEU A 114 -1.19 -5.59 8.87
CA LEU A 114 -1.13 -6.03 7.48
C LEU A 114 -2.17 -5.25 6.68
N PHE A 115 -1.75 -4.64 5.58
CA PHE A 115 -2.65 -4.05 4.60
C PHE A 115 -2.28 -4.53 3.20
N GLY A 116 -3.26 -5.03 2.47
CA GLY A 116 -3.02 -5.56 1.14
C GLY A 116 -4.28 -6.15 0.50
N LYS A 117 -4.11 -6.57 -0.74
CA LYS A 117 -5.16 -7.28 -1.48
C LYS A 117 -4.97 -8.78 -1.26
N PRO A 118 -5.98 -9.50 -0.69
CA PRO A 118 -5.93 -10.94 -0.60
C PRO A 118 -6.04 -11.58 -1.99
N SER A 119 -5.39 -12.70 -2.16
CA SER A 119 -5.59 -13.62 -3.28
C SER A 119 -5.62 -15.04 -2.74
N ARG A 120 -6.36 -15.93 -3.35
CA ARG A 120 -6.49 -17.31 -2.90
C ARG A 120 -5.72 -18.25 -3.82
N PHE A 121 -4.81 -19.01 -3.22
CA PHE A 121 -4.06 -20.04 -3.92
C PHE A 121 -3.96 -21.29 -3.05
N ASN A 122 -4.30 -22.48 -3.60
CA ASN A 122 -4.33 -23.75 -2.87
C ASN A 122 -5.11 -23.69 -1.54
N HIS A 123 -6.26 -23.03 -1.53
CA HIS A 123 -7.13 -22.84 -0.35
C HIS A 123 -6.52 -22.00 0.78
N ILE A 124 -5.37 -21.35 0.54
CA ILE A 124 -4.72 -20.45 1.49
C ILE A 124 -4.79 -19.04 0.92
N TYR A 125 -5.09 -18.05 1.77
CA TYR A 125 -4.98 -16.66 1.40
C TYR A 125 -3.53 -16.22 1.34
N ASN A 126 -3.19 -15.52 0.28
CA ASN A 126 -1.86 -14.98 0.03
C ASN A 126 -1.94 -13.47 -0.18
N PHE A 127 -0.96 -12.76 0.30
CA PHE A 127 -0.78 -11.33 0.07
C PHE A 127 0.54 -11.10 -0.64
N VAL A 128 0.48 -10.57 -1.86
CA VAL A 128 1.66 -10.25 -2.65
C VAL A 128 2.05 -8.79 -2.42
N HIS A 129 3.30 -8.57 -2.01
CA HIS A 129 3.83 -7.25 -1.66
C HIS A 129 2.93 -6.46 -0.70
N PRO A 130 2.46 -7.06 0.42
CA PRO A 130 1.64 -6.34 1.36
C PRO A 130 2.43 -5.24 2.06
N GLU A 131 1.70 -4.23 2.51
CA GLU A 131 2.19 -3.25 3.47
C GLU A 131 2.11 -3.88 4.87
N LEU A 132 3.24 -3.94 5.57
CA LEU A 132 3.35 -4.52 6.91
C LEU A 132 3.98 -3.50 7.86
N THR A 133 3.19 -2.98 8.77
CA THR A 133 3.61 -1.94 9.71
C THR A 133 3.53 -2.46 11.14
N PRO A 134 4.64 -2.40 11.92
CA PRO A 134 4.57 -2.72 13.35
C PRO A 134 3.52 -1.84 14.04
N MET A 135 2.68 -2.42 14.90
CA MET A 135 1.61 -1.69 15.59
C MET A 135 2.11 -0.48 16.39
N SER A 136 3.36 -0.53 16.87
CA SER A 136 4.00 0.61 17.54
C SER A 136 4.24 1.83 16.64
N LYS A 137 4.18 1.66 15.31
CA LYS A 137 4.35 2.72 14.31
C LYS A 137 3.07 3.07 13.56
N VAL A 138 1.97 2.41 13.88
CA VAL A 138 0.67 2.69 13.28
C VAL A 138 0.14 4.02 13.82
N THR A 139 -0.21 4.93 12.92
CA THR A 139 -0.82 6.23 13.24
C THR A 139 -2.33 6.18 13.01
N PRO A 140 -3.12 7.06 13.65
CA PRO A 140 -4.57 7.11 13.42
C PRO A 140 -4.94 7.31 11.95
N GLU A 141 -4.15 8.06 11.19
CA GLU A 141 -4.39 8.29 9.76
C GLU A 141 -4.28 7.02 8.92
N MET A 142 -3.51 6.03 9.38
CA MET A 142 -3.34 4.74 8.69
C MET A 142 -4.54 3.79 8.89
N THR A 143 -5.41 4.10 9.85
CA THR A 143 -6.52 3.22 10.25
C THR A 143 -7.87 3.92 10.23
N GLN A 144 -7.93 5.14 9.73
CA GLN A 144 -9.15 5.95 9.70
C GLN A 144 -9.39 6.55 8.33
N GLY A 145 -10.62 6.39 7.84
CA GLY A 145 -11.10 7.06 6.65
C GLY A 145 -10.83 6.35 5.33
N LEU A 146 -11.11 7.08 4.27
CA LEU A 146 -10.97 6.63 2.89
C LEU A 146 -9.61 7.08 2.34
N GLU A 147 -8.78 6.13 1.92
CA GLU A 147 -7.55 6.43 1.22
C GLU A 147 -7.82 6.58 -0.28
N PRO A 148 -7.55 7.75 -0.88
CA PRO A 148 -7.75 7.97 -2.29
C PRO A 148 -6.61 7.36 -3.11
N TYR A 149 -6.95 6.64 -4.17
CA TYR A 149 -6.01 6.10 -5.15
C TYR A 149 -6.12 6.88 -6.45
N TYR A 150 -4.96 7.31 -6.97
CA TYR A 150 -4.84 8.10 -8.18
C TYR A 150 -4.18 7.30 -9.29
N ASN A 151 -4.54 7.61 -10.54
CA ASN A 151 -3.81 7.09 -11.68
C ASN A 151 -2.38 7.63 -11.66
N THR A 152 -1.41 6.75 -11.92
CA THR A 152 -0.02 7.15 -12.09
C THR A 152 0.24 7.53 -13.55
N THR A 153 1.15 8.44 -13.78
CA THR A 153 1.65 8.75 -15.13
C THR A 153 2.75 7.75 -15.53
N GLU A 154 3.10 7.71 -16.82
CA GLU A 154 4.13 6.79 -17.31
C GLU A 154 5.48 7.02 -16.62
N THR A 155 5.80 8.25 -16.27
CA THR A 155 7.09 8.66 -15.70
C THR A 155 7.08 8.75 -14.15
N MET A 156 5.91 8.96 -13.52
CA MET A 156 5.74 8.97 -12.07
C MET A 156 5.21 7.59 -11.59
N LYS A 157 6.09 6.62 -11.54
CA LYS A 157 5.82 5.31 -10.93
C LYS A 157 6.37 5.24 -9.51
#